data_e74776ed9ee397957481a6c08d21f099
#
_entry.id   e74776ed9ee397957481a6c08d21f099
#
_cell.length_a   1.000
_cell.length_b   1.000
_cell.length_c   1.000
_cell.angle_alpha   90.00
_cell.angle_beta   90.00
_cell.angle_gamma   90.00
#
_symmetry.space_group_name_H-M   'P 1'
#
loop_
_entity.id
_entity.type
_entity.pdbx_description
1 polymer ?
#
loop_
_entity_poly.entity_id
_entity_poly.type
_entity_poly.pdbx_seq_one_letter_code
_entity_poly.pdbx_strand_id
1 'polypeptide(L)'
;TDPGHWVTAVWVTAAWQRGCSVAERNGDETALAVVGSLSQERGPVTVMCSLHPLGLGVPALPADCADYADVLAEPDMHWAEPVSPDELAWLPGITHADVVRVPGSGQRRLFADPEPGWAAVSNLLVAPVLGGGSTVVVTGATAERTARIAAEERTAPVA
;
A
#
# COMPACT_ATOMS: atom_id res chain seq x y z
N THR A 1 -2.43 6.77 2.90
CA THR A 1 -0.99 6.73 2.52
C THR A 1 -0.84 6.91 1.02
N ASP A 2 0.33 7.29 0.57
CA ASP A 2 0.69 7.39 -0.84
C ASP A 2 0.70 5.99 -1.49
N PRO A 3 -0.08 5.73 -2.55
CA PRO A 3 -0.10 4.41 -3.20
C PRO A 3 1.25 4.00 -3.78
N GLY A 4 2.09 4.97 -4.11
CA GLY A 4 3.44 4.75 -4.61
C GLY A 4 4.48 4.43 -3.55
N HIS A 5 4.15 4.57 -2.26
CA HIS A 5 5.08 4.30 -1.19
C HIS A 5 4.97 2.85 -0.71
N TRP A 6 6.12 2.16 -0.52
CA TRP A 6 6.17 0.76 -0.11
C TRP A 6 5.41 0.46 1.20
N VAL A 7 5.31 1.44 2.11
CA VAL A 7 4.58 1.29 3.37
C VAL A 7 3.09 1.00 3.15
N THR A 8 2.51 1.48 2.05
CA THR A 8 1.12 1.16 1.70
C THR A 8 0.94 -0.34 1.44
N ALA A 9 1.88 -0.96 0.73
CA ALA A 9 1.85 -2.40 0.51
C ALA A 9 1.96 -3.18 1.83
N VAL A 10 2.82 -2.73 2.75
CA VAL A 10 2.97 -3.35 4.09
C VAL A 10 1.64 -3.31 4.84
N TRP A 11 0.98 -2.17 4.93
CA TRP A 11 -0.28 -2.04 5.67
C TRP A 11 -1.43 -2.81 5.03
N VAL A 12 -1.54 -2.79 3.69
CA VAL A 12 -2.57 -3.55 2.98
C VAL A 12 -2.42 -5.05 3.23
N THR A 13 -1.20 -5.57 3.10
CA THR A 13 -0.95 -7.00 3.33
C THR A 13 -1.14 -7.39 4.80
N ALA A 14 -0.72 -6.57 5.74
CA ALA A 14 -0.92 -6.81 7.17
C ALA A 14 -2.41 -6.83 7.52
N ALA A 15 -3.21 -5.89 7.00
CA ALA A 15 -4.65 -5.87 7.19
C ALA A 15 -5.30 -7.16 6.68
N TRP A 16 -4.98 -7.57 5.47
CA TRP A 16 -5.52 -8.79 4.88
C TRP A 16 -5.14 -10.06 5.66
N GLN A 17 -3.92 -10.15 6.17
CA GLN A 17 -3.49 -11.28 7.01
C GLN A 17 -4.23 -11.36 8.34
N ARG A 18 -4.80 -10.24 8.79
CA ARG A 18 -5.63 -10.15 10.00
C ARG A 18 -7.13 -10.22 9.69
N GLY A 19 -7.53 -10.52 8.46
CA GLY A 19 -8.94 -10.56 8.05
C GLY A 19 -9.62 -9.19 8.02
N CYS A 20 -8.84 -8.09 7.99
CA CYS A 20 -9.39 -6.75 7.95
C CYS A 20 -9.57 -6.30 6.49
N SER A 21 -10.67 -5.60 6.21
CA SER A 21 -10.85 -4.88 4.97
C SER A 21 -10.09 -3.55 4.98
N VAL A 22 -9.71 -3.08 3.80
CA VAL A 22 -9.04 -1.79 3.59
C VAL A 22 -9.99 -0.84 2.86
N ALA A 23 -9.97 0.43 3.23
CA ALA A 23 -10.67 1.50 2.53
C ALA A 23 -9.72 2.67 2.22
N GLU A 24 -10.00 3.42 1.16
CA GLU A 24 -9.21 4.60 0.80
C GLU A 24 -9.39 5.75 1.78
N ARG A 25 -10.58 5.84 2.39
CA ARG A 25 -10.98 6.91 3.30
C ARG A 25 -11.57 6.35 4.56
N ASN A 26 -11.43 7.13 5.63
CA ASN A 26 -12.09 6.82 6.88
C ASN A 26 -13.61 6.83 6.72
N GLY A 27 -14.26 5.88 7.36
CA GLY A 27 -15.71 5.76 7.49
C GLY A 27 -16.08 5.49 8.94
N ASP A 28 -17.36 5.38 9.23
CA ASP A 28 -17.88 5.17 10.59
C ASP A 28 -17.37 3.88 11.24
N GLU A 29 -17.01 2.89 10.42
CA GLU A 29 -16.48 1.59 10.86
C GLU A 29 -14.95 1.52 10.89
N THR A 30 -14.26 2.64 10.65
CA THR A 30 -12.78 2.66 10.64
C THR A 30 -12.24 2.42 12.03
N ALA A 31 -11.59 1.28 12.24
CA ALA A 31 -10.93 0.95 13.51
C ALA A 31 -9.52 1.55 13.60
N LEU A 32 -8.80 1.56 12.48
CA LEU A 32 -7.43 2.05 12.37
C LEU A 32 -7.28 2.91 11.11
N ALA A 33 -6.74 4.11 11.26
CA ALA A 33 -6.33 4.97 10.16
C ALA A 33 -4.81 4.94 9.99
N VAL A 34 -4.34 4.69 8.76
CA VAL A 34 -2.93 4.79 8.39
C VAL A 34 -2.77 5.98 7.45
N VAL A 35 -2.04 6.99 7.87
CA VAL A 35 -1.96 8.27 7.17
C VAL A 35 -0.52 8.70 6.91
N GLY A 36 -0.33 9.48 5.86
CA GLY A 36 0.97 10.15 5.63
C GLY A 36 1.17 11.31 6.60
N SER A 37 2.41 11.70 6.83
CA SER A 37 2.82 12.73 7.80
C SER A 37 2.22 14.13 7.56
N LEU A 38 1.70 14.40 6.37
CA LEU A 38 1.03 15.65 6.03
C LEU A 38 -0.51 15.59 6.16
N SER A 39 -1.07 14.41 6.44
CA SER A 39 -2.51 14.22 6.55
C SER A 39 -3.07 14.82 7.84
N GLN A 40 -4.27 15.40 7.74
CA GLN A 40 -5.08 15.82 8.88
C GLN A 40 -6.16 14.81 9.24
N GLU A 41 -6.28 13.73 8.48
CA GLU A 41 -7.25 12.67 8.77
C GLU A 41 -6.89 11.92 10.05
N ARG A 42 -7.91 11.55 10.82
CA ARG A 42 -7.78 10.80 12.07
C ARG A 42 -8.84 9.72 12.15
N GLY A 43 -8.51 8.63 12.80
CA GLY A 43 -9.42 7.55 13.20
C GLY A 43 -9.33 7.28 14.70
N PRO A 44 -10.07 6.31 15.21
CA PRO A 44 -9.98 5.90 16.62
C PRO A 44 -8.56 5.53 17.07
N VAL A 45 -7.83 4.87 16.19
CA VAL A 45 -6.37 4.67 16.28
C VAL A 45 -5.77 5.23 15.00
N THR A 46 -4.77 6.08 15.12
CA THR A 46 -4.09 6.68 13.95
C THR A 46 -2.60 6.35 13.99
N VAL A 47 -2.12 5.69 12.93
CA VAL A 47 -0.69 5.48 12.71
C VAL A 47 -0.22 6.41 11.61
N MET A 48 0.79 7.20 11.92
CA MET A 48 1.36 8.17 10.99
C MET A 48 2.65 7.64 10.37
N CYS A 49 2.76 7.73 9.05
CA CYS A 49 3.91 7.32 8.27
C CYS A 49 4.62 8.55 7.70
N SER A 50 5.91 8.68 7.91
CA SER A 50 6.68 9.83 7.41
C SER A 50 6.81 9.87 5.88
N LEU A 51 6.51 8.76 5.19
CA LEU A 51 6.75 8.57 3.76
C LEU A 51 8.23 8.77 3.37
N HIS A 52 9.13 8.69 4.33
CA HIS A 52 10.56 8.70 4.06
C HIS A 52 10.96 7.35 3.42
N PRO A 53 11.78 7.33 2.35
CA PRO A 53 12.14 6.08 1.65
C PRO A 53 12.73 4.99 2.54
N LEU A 54 13.39 5.38 3.63
CA LEU A 54 14.02 4.47 4.61
C LEU A 54 13.12 4.19 5.83
N GLY A 55 11.85 4.60 5.84
CA GLY A 55 10.94 4.36 6.97
C GLY A 55 11.33 5.08 8.26
N LEU A 56 12.02 6.22 8.17
CA LEU A 56 12.36 7.01 9.36
C LEU A 56 11.09 7.56 10.02
N GLY A 57 11.17 7.80 11.33
CA GLY A 57 10.06 8.32 12.12
C GLY A 57 9.58 9.71 11.70
N VAL A 58 8.42 10.09 12.19
CA VAL A 58 7.79 11.40 11.95
C VAL A 58 8.42 12.44 12.88
N PRO A 59 9.09 13.50 12.36
CA PRO A 59 9.83 14.46 13.21
C PRO A 59 8.95 15.22 14.21
N ALA A 60 7.67 15.42 13.91
CA ALA A 60 6.71 16.14 14.75
C ALA A 60 5.41 15.33 14.83
N LEU A 61 5.45 14.24 15.58
CA LEU A 61 4.31 13.36 15.77
C LEU A 61 3.25 14.03 16.67
N PRO A 62 1.98 14.14 16.21
CA PRO A 62 0.89 14.58 17.07
C PRO A 62 0.67 13.61 18.23
N ALA A 63 0.24 14.13 19.40
CA ALA A 63 0.12 13.34 20.62
C ALA A 63 -0.95 12.22 20.55
N ASP A 64 -1.90 12.34 19.63
CA ASP A 64 -2.97 11.37 19.38
C ASP A 64 -2.65 10.35 18.29
N CYS A 65 -1.39 10.33 17.82
CA CYS A 65 -0.93 9.42 16.78
C CYS A 65 0.18 8.51 17.29
N ALA A 66 0.27 7.30 16.71
CA ALA A 66 1.43 6.43 16.81
C ALA A 66 2.35 6.64 15.59
N ASP A 67 3.66 6.52 15.79
CA ASP A 67 4.61 6.53 14.69
C ASP A 67 4.73 5.13 14.07
N TYR A 68 4.69 5.04 12.75
CA TYR A 68 4.99 3.78 12.07
C TYR A 68 6.38 3.23 12.46
N ALA A 69 7.36 4.09 12.71
CA ALA A 69 8.70 3.67 13.09
C ALA A 69 8.73 2.86 14.41
N ASP A 70 7.76 3.06 15.30
CA ASP A 70 7.64 2.32 16.56
C ASP A 70 7.30 0.84 16.31
N VAL A 71 6.64 0.52 15.19
CA VAL A 71 6.33 -0.87 14.78
C VAL A 71 7.61 -1.69 14.60
N LEU A 72 8.73 -1.06 14.23
CA LEU A 72 10.01 -1.73 14.07
C LEU A 72 10.59 -2.26 15.41
N ALA A 73 10.10 -1.77 16.54
CA ALA A 73 10.48 -2.23 17.87
C ALA A 73 9.62 -3.40 18.39
N GLU A 74 8.51 -3.69 17.71
CA GLU A 74 7.63 -4.80 18.06
C GLU A 74 8.30 -6.15 17.77
N PRO A 75 7.98 -7.20 18.54
CA PRO A 75 8.48 -8.54 18.29
C PRO A 75 8.11 -9.02 16.87
N ASP A 76 9.04 -9.66 16.18
CA ASP A 76 8.83 -10.27 14.86
C ASP A 76 7.97 -11.55 14.98
N MET A 77 6.75 -11.36 15.45
CA MET A 77 5.75 -12.43 15.65
C MET A 77 4.62 -12.25 14.67
N HIS A 78 4.37 -13.31 13.89
CA HIS A 78 3.34 -13.29 12.87
C HIS A 78 2.23 -14.29 13.17
N TRP A 79 0.98 -13.81 13.14
CA TRP A 79 -0.22 -14.62 13.27
C TRP A 79 -1.16 -14.30 12.09
N ALA A 80 -1.28 -15.24 11.15
CA ALA A 80 -2.30 -15.16 10.13
C ALA A 80 -3.64 -15.68 10.67
N GLU A 81 -4.69 -14.92 10.49
CA GLU A 81 -6.04 -15.38 10.77
C GLU A 81 -6.61 -16.15 9.57
N PRO A 82 -7.40 -17.21 9.80
CA PRO A 82 -8.18 -17.79 8.72
C PRO A 82 -9.16 -16.75 8.18
N VAL A 83 -9.06 -16.44 6.89
CA VAL A 83 -9.91 -15.45 6.24
C VAL A 83 -10.82 -16.17 5.24
N SER A 84 -12.12 -15.89 5.30
CA SER A 84 -13.05 -16.42 4.30
C SER A 84 -12.82 -15.77 2.95
N PRO A 85 -12.84 -16.53 1.85
CA PRO A 85 -12.76 -15.96 0.51
C PRO A 85 -13.84 -14.91 0.20
N ASP A 86 -15.00 -15.01 0.84
CA ASP A 86 -16.13 -14.11 0.63
C ASP A 86 -16.09 -12.84 1.49
N GLU A 87 -15.16 -12.76 2.45
CA GLU A 87 -14.95 -11.54 3.23
C GLU A 87 -14.34 -10.42 2.39
N LEU A 88 -14.68 -9.17 2.75
CA LEU A 88 -14.19 -8.00 2.03
C LEU A 88 -12.70 -7.76 2.33
N ALA A 89 -11.92 -7.67 1.28
CA ALA A 89 -10.51 -7.27 1.32
C ALA A 89 -10.34 -5.77 1.07
N TRP A 90 -11.21 -5.19 0.20
CA TRP A 90 -11.16 -3.76 -0.13
C TRP A 90 -12.57 -3.19 -0.27
N LEU A 91 -12.81 -2.04 0.37
CA LEU A 91 -14.11 -1.36 0.34
C LEU A 91 -14.21 -0.36 -0.83
N PRO A 92 -15.39 -0.25 -1.48
CA PRO A 92 -16.52 -1.15 -1.32
C PRO A 92 -16.45 -2.36 -2.27
N GLY A 93 -16.63 -3.57 -1.76
CA GLY A 93 -17.09 -4.68 -2.57
C GLY A 93 -16.05 -5.59 -3.24
N ILE A 94 -14.74 -5.47 -2.94
CA ILE A 94 -13.74 -6.45 -3.40
C ILE A 94 -13.53 -7.49 -2.29
N THR A 95 -13.76 -8.76 -2.60
CA THR A 95 -13.55 -9.88 -1.69
C THR A 95 -12.11 -10.43 -1.76
N HIS A 96 -11.71 -11.25 -0.78
CA HIS A 96 -10.43 -11.96 -0.86
C HIS A 96 -10.37 -12.91 -2.06
N ALA A 97 -11.51 -13.51 -2.45
CA ALA A 97 -11.59 -14.29 -3.69
C ALA A 97 -11.31 -13.46 -4.94
N ASP A 98 -11.72 -12.19 -4.96
CA ASP A 98 -11.47 -11.29 -6.09
C ASP A 98 -10.00 -10.86 -6.15
N VAL A 99 -9.36 -10.66 -5.00
CA VAL A 99 -7.91 -10.35 -4.93
C VAL A 99 -7.09 -11.43 -5.64
N VAL A 100 -7.35 -12.71 -5.36
CA VAL A 100 -6.59 -13.82 -5.98
C VAL A 100 -6.96 -14.09 -7.44
N ARG A 101 -8.03 -13.49 -7.95
CA ARG A 101 -8.42 -13.54 -9.37
C ARG A 101 -7.83 -12.42 -10.21
N VAL A 102 -7.14 -11.45 -9.60
CA VAL A 102 -6.44 -10.39 -10.36
C VAL A 102 -5.45 -11.06 -11.31
N PRO A 103 -5.43 -10.69 -12.61
CA PRO A 103 -4.48 -11.24 -13.55
C PRO A 103 -3.04 -10.96 -13.10
N GLY A 104 -2.25 -12.03 -12.92
CA GLY A 104 -0.85 -11.93 -12.55
C GLY A 104 0.00 -11.30 -13.65
N SER A 105 1.01 -10.54 -13.29
CA SER A 105 2.00 -9.96 -14.20
C SER A 105 3.40 -10.44 -13.85
N GLY A 106 4.00 -11.22 -14.75
CA GLY A 106 5.38 -11.70 -14.60
C GLY A 106 6.45 -10.71 -15.07
N GLN A 107 6.06 -9.53 -15.51
CA GLN A 107 6.96 -8.51 -16.01
C GLN A 107 7.30 -7.46 -14.94
N ARG A 108 8.45 -6.77 -15.12
CA ARG A 108 8.74 -5.53 -14.41
C ARG A 108 8.02 -4.40 -15.12
N ARG A 109 7.12 -3.71 -14.42
CA ARG A 109 6.30 -2.63 -14.96
C ARG A 109 6.59 -1.31 -14.23
N LEU A 110 6.57 -0.19 -14.95
CA LEU A 110 6.71 1.13 -14.36
C LEU A 110 5.34 1.82 -14.31
N PHE A 111 5.04 2.46 -13.19
CA PHE A 111 3.88 3.33 -13.00
C PHE A 111 4.35 4.71 -12.57
N ALA A 112 3.90 5.73 -13.30
CA ALA A 112 4.17 7.11 -12.97
C ALA A 112 2.95 7.72 -12.28
N ASP A 113 3.17 8.36 -11.13
CA ASP A 113 2.14 9.07 -10.36
C ASP A 113 0.82 8.29 -10.22
N PRO A 114 0.83 7.06 -9.66
CA PRO A 114 -0.37 6.24 -9.58
C PRO A 114 -1.43 6.90 -8.70
N GLU A 115 -2.65 6.99 -9.21
CA GLU A 115 -3.78 7.47 -8.44
C GLU A 115 -4.15 6.47 -7.32
N PRO A 116 -4.56 6.94 -6.14
CA PRO A 116 -5.02 6.08 -5.06
C PRO A 116 -6.19 5.19 -5.48
N GLY A 117 -6.34 4.05 -4.82
CA GLY A 117 -7.49 3.19 -4.98
C GLY A 117 -7.15 1.74 -5.29
N TRP A 118 -8.20 0.95 -5.50
CA TRP A 118 -8.07 -0.47 -5.83
C TRP A 118 -7.20 -0.73 -7.07
N ALA A 119 -7.31 0.13 -8.09
CA ALA A 119 -6.52 -0.01 -9.30
C ALA A 119 -5.01 0.08 -9.02
N ALA A 120 -4.58 0.98 -8.13
CA ALA A 120 -3.20 1.04 -7.70
C ALA A 120 -2.80 -0.23 -6.95
N VAL A 121 -3.55 -0.64 -5.94
CA VAL A 121 -3.24 -1.86 -5.15
C VAL A 121 -3.18 -3.10 -6.04
N SER A 122 -4.15 -3.28 -6.94
CA SER A 122 -4.17 -4.44 -7.83
C SER A 122 -2.98 -4.47 -8.79
N ASN A 123 -2.60 -3.33 -9.36
CA ASN A 123 -1.50 -3.25 -10.33
C ASN A 123 -0.10 -3.19 -9.70
N LEU A 124 0.05 -2.51 -8.57
CA LEU A 124 1.36 -2.28 -7.96
C LEU A 124 1.76 -3.40 -7.00
N LEU A 125 0.79 -4.08 -6.38
CA LEU A 125 1.02 -5.10 -5.38
C LEU A 125 0.52 -6.47 -5.83
N VAL A 126 -0.78 -6.62 -6.12
CA VAL A 126 -1.38 -7.93 -6.32
C VAL A 126 -0.90 -8.61 -7.60
N ALA A 127 -0.96 -7.92 -8.73
CA ALA A 127 -0.58 -8.49 -10.03
C ALA A 127 0.88 -8.95 -10.09
N PRO A 128 1.89 -8.18 -9.63
CA PRO A 128 3.27 -8.66 -9.59
C PRO A 128 3.47 -9.82 -8.62
N VAL A 129 2.81 -9.83 -7.45
CA VAL A 129 2.90 -10.94 -6.50
C VAL A 129 2.35 -12.22 -7.11
N LEU A 130 1.16 -12.18 -7.72
CA LEU A 130 0.53 -13.35 -8.34
C LEU A 130 1.28 -13.83 -9.60
N GLY A 131 1.91 -12.93 -10.34
CA GLY A 131 2.61 -13.27 -11.58
C GLY A 131 4.13 -13.47 -11.45
N GLY A 132 4.71 -13.24 -10.28
CA GLY A 132 6.17 -13.30 -10.08
C GLY A 132 6.93 -12.15 -10.76
N GLY A 133 6.26 -11.02 -10.98
CA GLY A 133 6.84 -9.82 -11.55
C GLY A 133 7.33 -8.81 -10.49
N SER A 134 7.53 -7.58 -10.93
CA SER A 134 7.90 -6.49 -10.04
C SER A 134 7.36 -5.15 -10.54
N THR A 135 7.33 -4.16 -9.63
CA THR A 135 6.82 -2.82 -9.93
C THR A 135 7.87 -1.78 -9.60
N VAL A 136 8.04 -0.83 -10.50
CA VAL A 136 8.79 0.41 -10.29
C VAL A 136 7.77 1.54 -10.21
N VAL A 137 7.77 2.30 -9.14
CA VAL A 137 6.90 3.46 -8.98
C VAL A 137 7.73 4.72 -9.02
N VAL A 138 7.31 5.69 -9.82
CA VAL A 138 7.97 6.99 -9.98
C VAL A 138 6.94 8.07 -9.69
N THR A 139 7.24 8.94 -8.73
CA THR A 139 6.34 10.04 -8.35
C THR A 139 7.03 11.38 -8.54
N GLY A 140 6.29 12.39 -9.03
CA GLY A 140 6.75 13.77 -9.17
C GLY A 140 7.92 13.95 -10.15
N ALA A 141 8.13 13.03 -11.10
CA ALA A 141 9.20 13.12 -12.07
C ALA A 141 8.71 13.68 -13.41
N THR A 142 9.62 14.32 -14.16
CA THR A 142 9.33 14.70 -15.55
C THR A 142 9.22 13.46 -16.43
N ALA A 143 8.50 13.58 -17.56
CA ALA A 143 8.37 12.50 -18.54
C ALA A 143 9.73 11.97 -19.03
N GLU A 144 10.70 12.89 -19.24
CA GLU A 144 12.06 12.53 -19.65
C GLU A 144 12.78 11.69 -18.57
N ARG A 145 12.67 12.09 -17.29
CA ARG A 145 13.24 11.34 -16.17
C ARG A 145 12.57 9.97 -16.03
N THR A 146 11.26 9.91 -16.15
CA THR A 146 10.48 8.66 -16.11
C THR A 146 10.92 7.71 -17.23
N ALA A 147 11.07 8.20 -18.45
CA ALA A 147 11.55 7.39 -19.58
C ALA A 147 12.97 6.86 -19.36
N ARG A 148 13.86 7.67 -18.77
CA ARG A 148 15.22 7.23 -18.42
C ARG A 148 15.20 6.13 -17.37
N ILE A 149 14.40 6.29 -16.30
CA ILE A 149 14.22 5.27 -15.27
C ILE A 149 13.67 3.98 -15.89
N ALA A 150 12.66 4.08 -16.76
CA ALA A 150 12.10 2.93 -17.45
C ALA A 150 13.16 2.13 -18.23
N ALA A 151 14.05 2.82 -18.91
CA ALA A 151 15.16 2.20 -19.65
C ALA A 151 16.20 1.56 -18.72
N GLU A 152 16.60 2.27 -17.67
CA GLU A 152 17.56 1.79 -16.66
C GLU A 152 17.04 0.53 -15.93
N GLU A 153 15.77 0.55 -15.54
CA GLU A 153 15.08 -0.54 -14.85
C GLU A 153 14.58 -1.65 -15.79
N ARG A 154 14.70 -1.46 -17.09
CA ARG A 154 14.24 -2.41 -18.12
C ARG A 154 12.78 -2.80 -17.93
N THR A 155 11.92 -1.82 -17.70
CA THR A 155 10.49 -2.06 -17.49
C THR A 155 9.78 -2.33 -18.82
N ALA A 156 8.77 -3.19 -18.80
CA ALA A 156 7.86 -3.33 -19.92
C ALA A 156 6.99 -2.05 -20.05
N PRO A 157 6.60 -1.65 -21.28
CA PRO A 157 5.63 -0.59 -21.46
C PRO A 157 4.34 -0.89 -20.69
N VAL A 158 3.78 0.12 -20.04
CA VAL A 158 2.41 0.01 -19.49
C VAL A 158 1.47 0.17 -20.69
N ALA A 159 0.65 -0.85 -20.93
CA ALA A 159 -0.35 -0.83 -22.00
C ALA A 159 -1.53 0.07 -21.61
#